data_fe53ef1dd2b529fdc13d34ba4f82402a
#
_entry.id   fe53ef1dd2b529fdc13d34ba4f82402a
#
_cell.length_a   1.000
_cell.length_b   1.000
_cell.length_c   1.000
_cell.angle_alpha   90.00
_cell.angle_beta   90.00
_cell.angle_gamma   90.00
#
_symmetry.space_group_name_H-M   'P 1'
#
loop_
_entity.id
_entity.type
_entity.pdbx_description
1 polymer ?
#
loop_
_entity_poly.entity_id
_entity_poly.type
_entity_poly.pdbx_seq_one_letter_code
_entity_poly.pdbx_strand_id
1 'polypeptide(L)'
;MTGVGSDLGIYLDGKLIGKAKISNIVYGVFKNGILGYSIDKNYEGRGYMKESINLIINYAKDYLDLHRLEASVLTTNERSKGVLLSCGFEEIGLNKQYLYINGKWSDHITFYKIL
;
A
#
# COMPACT_ATOMS: atom_id res chain seq x y z
N MET A 1 16.09 15.43 -0.33
CA MET A 1 15.75 14.61 -1.49
C MET A 1 14.56 13.71 -1.19
N THR A 2 13.67 13.65 -2.11
CA THR A 2 12.49 12.79 -2.04
C THR A 2 12.53 11.81 -3.19
N GLY A 3 11.52 10.96 -3.30
CA GLY A 3 11.37 10.08 -4.44
C GLY A 3 12.16 8.78 -4.38
N VAL A 4 12.78 8.48 -3.25
CA VAL A 4 13.33 7.15 -3.04
C VAL A 4 12.17 6.20 -2.86
N GLY A 5 12.26 5.03 -3.48
CA GLY A 5 11.20 4.05 -3.43
C GLY A 5 11.72 2.65 -3.65
N SER A 6 10.86 1.67 -3.44
CA SER A 6 11.13 0.26 -3.69
C SER A 6 9.99 -0.34 -4.48
N ASP A 7 10.32 -1.01 -5.57
CA ASP A 7 9.36 -1.77 -6.39
C ASP A 7 9.49 -3.26 -6.05
N LEU A 8 8.37 -3.90 -5.78
CA LEU A 8 8.34 -5.29 -5.34
C LEU A 8 7.38 -6.10 -6.22
N GLY A 9 7.80 -7.29 -6.62
CA GLY A 9 6.92 -8.23 -7.31
C GLY A 9 6.28 -9.19 -6.30
N ILE A 10 5.03 -9.53 -6.54
CA ILE A 10 4.31 -10.54 -5.78
C ILE A 10 4.25 -11.81 -6.62
N TYR A 11 4.85 -12.87 -6.13
CA TYR A 11 4.98 -14.12 -6.86
C TYR A 11 4.26 -15.26 -6.14
N LEU A 12 3.61 -16.11 -6.92
CA LEU A 12 3.02 -17.35 -6.45
C LEU A 12 3.57 -18.48 -7.33
N ASP A 13 4.31 -19.40 -6.72
CA ASP A 13 4.93 -20.55 -7.43
C ASP A 13 5.71 -20.10 -8.66
N GLY A 14 6.49 -19.03 -8.51
CA GLY A 14 7.33 -18.50 -9.59
C GLY A 14 6.60 -17.63 -10.60
N LYS A 15 5.28 -17.46 -10.48
CA LYS A 15 4.50 -16.63 -11.41
C LYS A 15 4.23 -15.27 -10.76
N LEU A 16 4.47 -14.20 -11.52
CA LEU A 16 4.14 -12.85 -11.08
C LEU A 16 2.62 -12.66 -11.08
N ILE A 17 2.03 -12.44 -9.92
CA ILE A 17 0.59 -12.25 -9.77
C ILE A 17 0.21 -10.85 -9.34
N GLY A 18 1.16 -10.04 -8.98
CA GLY A 18 0.89 -8.67 -8.56
C GLY A 18 2.18 -7.90 -8.31
N LYS A 19 2.02 -6.66 -7.91
CA LYS A 19 3.15 -5.80 -7.59
C LYS A 19 2.78 -4.82 -6.50
N ALA A 20 3.80 -4.35 -5.81
CA ALA A 20 3.67 -3.35 -4.79
C ALA A 20 4.81 -2.36 -4.92
N LYS A 21 4.61 -1.16 -4.43
CA LYS A 21 5.61 -0.11 -4.44
C LYS A 21 5.52 0.67 -3.15
N ILE A 22 6.67 0.94 -2.55
CA ILE A 22 6.77 1.93 -1.48
C ILE A 22 7.46 3.13 -2.09
N SER A 23 6.77 4.25 -2.12
CA SER A 23 7.26 5.48 -2.75
C SER A 23 7.28 6.63 -1.75
N ASN A 24 7.85 7.76 -2.18
CA ASN A 24 7.94 8.97 -1.37
C ASN A 24 8.51 8.69 0.02
N ILE A 25 9.56 7.89 0.07
CA ILE A 25 10.20 7.55 1.34
C ILE A 25 10.96 8.79 1.82
N VAL A 26 10.61 9.23 3.01
CA VAL A 26 11.25 10.36 3.67
C VAL A 26 11.82 9.88 4.99
N TYR A 27 13.12 10.03 5.16
CA TYR A 27 13.80 9.65 6.39
C TYR A 27 13.89 10.85 7.36
N GLY A 28 14.84 10.83 8.25
CA GLY A 28 14.97 11.86 9.28
C GLY A 28 13.97 11.66 10.39
N VAL A 29 13.21 12.68 10.73
CA VAL A 29 12.25 12.63 11.83
C VAL A 29 10.91 12.00 11.41
N PHE A 30 10.71 11.75 10.13
CA PHE A 30 9.45 11.23 9.62
C PHE A 30 9.46 9.71 9.42
N LYS A 31 10.46 9.20 8.73
CA LYS A 31 10.62 7.77 8.41
C LYS A 31 9.33 7.15 7.88
N ASN A 32 8.75 7.79 6.88
CA ASN A 32 7.46 7.42 6.31
C ASN A 32 7.58 7.06 4.85
N GLY A 33 6.77 6.12 4.38
CA GLY A 33 6.65 5.77 2.98
C GLY A 33 5.19 5.56 2.60
N ILE A 34 4.91 5.62 1.30
CA ILE A 34 3.57 5.44 0.76
C ILE A 34 3.52 4.11 0.02
N LEU A 35 2.64 3.23 0.46
CA LEU A 35 2.43 1.91 -0.11
C LEU A 35 1.34 1.96 -1.18
N GLY A 36 1.68 1.47 -2.37
CA GLY A 36 0.71 1.18 -3.42
C GLY A 36 0.84 -0.27 -3.82
N TYR A 37 -0.24 -0.89 -4.25
CA TYR A 37 -0.22 -2.31 -4.62
C TYR A 37 -1.35 -2.65 -5.58
N SER A 38 -1.15 -3.73 -6.32
CA SER A 38 -2.19 -4.32 -7.15
C SER A 38 -1.94 -5.81 -7.28
N ILE A 39 -3.00 -6.57 -7.51
CA ILE A 39 -2.93 -8.01 -7.74
C ILE A 39 -3.77 -8.34 -8.96
N ASP A 40 -3.34 -9.35 -9.72
CA ASP A 40 -4.09 -9.87 -10.84
C ASP A 40 -5.49 -10.29 -10.37
N LYS A 41 -6.50 -9.89 -11.11
CA LYS A 41 -7.90 -10.11 -10.77
C LYS A 41 -8.22 -11.58 -10.51
N ASN A 42 -7.54 -12.49 -11.21
CA ASN A 42 -7.75 -13.93 -11.04
C ASN A 42 -7.30 -14.46 -9.69
N TYR A 43 -6.52 -13.68 -8.95
CA TYR A 43 -5.98 -14.08 -7.65
C TYR A 43 -6.58 -13.29 -6.50
N GLU A 44 -7.53 -12.41 -6.78
CA GLU A 44 -8.20 -11.64 -5.73
C GLU A 44 -9.05 -12.54 -4.84
N GLY A 45 -9.24 -12.11 -3.59
CA GLY A 45 -10.13 -12.80 -2.65
C GLY A 45 -9.59 -14.11 -2.09
N ARG A 46 -8.31 -14.42 -2.26
CA ARG A 46 -7.69 -15.67 -1.79
C ARG A 46 -6.70 -15.46 -0.65
N GLY A 47 -6.62 -14.25 -0.11
CA GLY A 47 -5.70 -13.95 0.98
C GLY A 47 -4.28 -13.62 0.55
N TYR A 48 -3.96 -13.66 -0.73
CA TYR A 48 -2.60 -13.39 -1.21
C TYR A 48 -2.18 -11.95 -0.96
N MET A 49 -3.08 -10.99 -1.14
CA MET A 49 -2.75 -9.58 -0.92
C MET A 49 -2.50 -9.32 0.57
N LYS A 50 -3.31 -9.88 1.45
CA LYS A 50 -3.10 -9.73 2.89
C LYS A 50 -1.74 -10.29 3.31
N GLU A 51 -1.41 -11.48 2.83
CA GLU A 51 -0.12 -12.10 3.10
C GLU A 51 1.03 -11.24 2.56
N SER A 52 0.88 -10.73 1.35
CA SER A 52 1.89 -9.88 0.73
C SER A 52 2.09 -8.58 1.50
N ILE A 53 1.02 -7.93 1.93
CA ILE A 53 1.12 -6.69 2.70
C ILE A 53 1.82 -6.94 4.04
N ASN A 54 1.53 -8.06 4.70
CA ASN A 54 2.23 -8.39 5.94
C ASN A 54 3.73 -8.59 5.73
N LEU A 55 4.13 -9.21 4.62
CA LEU A 55 5.54 -9.33 4.27
C LEU A 55 6.16 -7.98 3.95
N ILE A 56 5.44 -7.12 3.26
CA ILE A 56 5.90 -5.76 2.93
C ILE A 56 6.07 -4.92 4.19
N ILE A 57 5.17 -5.05 5.15
CA ILE A 57 5.28 -4.37 6.45
C ILE A 57 6.60 -4.75 7.12
N ASN A 58 6.93 -6.03 7.16
CA ASN A 58 8.19 -6.50 7.74
C ASN A 58 9.39 -5.96 6.97
N TYR A 59 9.33 -5.96 5.64
CA TYR A 59 10.37 -5.42 4.79
C TYR A 59 10.58 -3.92 5.04
N ALA A 60 9.49 -3.16 5.14
CA ALA A 60 9.56 -1.73 5.39
C ALA A 60 10.19 -1.43 6.75
N LYS A 61 9.83 -2.21 7.77
CA LYS A 61 10.34 -2.02 9.12
C LYS A 61 11.80 -2.46 9.22
N ASP A 62 12.11 -3.67 8.79
CA ASP A 62 13.41 -4.29 9.08
C ASP A 62 14.49 -3.93 8.07
N TYR A 63 14.12 -3.75 6.81
CA TYR A 63 15.08 -3.48 5.74
C TYR A 63 15.15 -1.99 5.38
N LEU A 64 14.00 -1.31 5.25
CA LEU A 64 13.96 0.10 4.90
C LEU A 64 14.06 1.02 6.12
N ASP A 65 13.97 0.48 7.32
CA ASP A 65 14.02 1.25 8.58
C ASP A 65 12.96 2.35 8.62
N LEU A 66 11.76 2.04 8.16
CA LEU A 66 10.64 2.97 8.23
C LEU A 66 9.90 2.84 9.56
N HIS A 67 9.33 3.94 10.00
CA HIS A 67 8.51 4.00 11.21
C HIS A 67 7.03 3.90 10.88
N ARG A 68 6.65 4.30 9.67
CA ARG A 68 5.25 4.48 9.30
C ARG A 68 5.05 4.20 7.81
N LEU A 69 3.91 3.59 7.50
CA LEU A 69 3.43 3.45 6.11
C LEU A 69 2.06 4.09 5.98
N GLU A 70 1.82 4.72 4.83
CA GLU A 70 0.50 5.19 4.43
C GLU A 70 0.06 4.44 3.19
N ALA A 71 -1.24 4.28 3.03
CA ALA A 71 -1.83 3.72 1.83
C ALA A 71 -3.17 4.39 1.57
N SER A 72 -3.43 4.75 0.32
CA SER A 72 -4.70 5.38 -0.07
C SER A 72 -5.41 4.51 -1.08
N VAL A 73 -6.72 4.36 -0.93
CA VAL A 73 -7.54 3.54 -1.80
C VAL A 73 -8.78 4.32 -2.22
N LEU A 74 -9.32 3.97 -3.40
CA LEU A 74 -10.59 4.55 -3.86
C LEU A 74 -11.69 4.30 -2.81
N THR A 75 -12.54 5.30 -2.62
CA THR A 75 -13.63 5.19 -1.63
C THR A 75 -14.57 4.02 -1.92
N THR A 76 -14.63 3.59 -3.17
CA THR A 76 -15.47 2.47 -3.60
C THR A 76 -14.79 1.11 -3.51
N ASN A 77 -13.49 1.08 -3.19
CA ASN A 77 -12.73 -0.17 -3.16
C ASN A 77 -12.82 -0.85 -1.80
N GLU A 78 -13.95 -1.49 -1.54
CA GLU A 78 -14.21 -2.15 -0.26
C GLU A 78 -13.23 -3.28 0.03
N ARG A 79 -12.80 -4.01 -1.01
CA ARG A 79 -11.84 -5.11 -0.84
C ARG A 79 -10.52 -4.60 -0.30
N SER A 80 -9.99 -3.54 -0.89
CA SER A 80 -8.70 -2.99 -0.48
C SER A 80 -8.76 -2.39 0.93
N LYS A 81 -9.87 -1.71 1.26
CA LYS A 81 -10.09 -1.22 2.62
C LYS A 81 -10.05 -2.36 3.63
N GLY A 82 -10.78 -3.44 3.34
CA GLY A 82 -10.81 -4.61 4.22
C GLY A 82 -9.45 -5.25 4.41
N VAL A 83 -8.66 -5.34 3.34
CA VAL A 83 -7.30 -5.90 3.43
C VAL A 83 -6.42 -5.02 4.31
N LEU A 84 -6.44 -3.71 4.14
CA LEU A 84 -5.63 -2.80 4.96
C LEU A 84 -6.02 -2.89 6.43
N LEU A 85 -7.31 -2.87 6.73
CA LEU A 85 -7.78 -3.00 8.11
C LEU A 85 -7.33 -4.34 8.72
N SER A 86 -7.41 -5.43 7.95
CA SER A 86 -6.99 -6.74 8.43
C SER A 86 -5.49 -6.84 8.68
N CYS A 87 -4.70 -5.98 8.06
CA CYS A 87 -3.26 -5.90 8.27
C CYS A 87 -2.87 -4.90 9.35
N GLY A 88 -3.84 -4.33 10.06
CA GLY A 88 -3.58 -3.43 11.18
C GLY A 88 -3.45 -1.97 10.81
N PHE A 89 -3.79 -1.59 9.59
CA PHE A 89 -3.85 -0.18 9.21
C PHE A 89 -5.09 0.47 9.83
N GLU A 90 -4.99 1.76 10.11
CA GLU A 90 -6.09 2.57 10.63
C GLU A 90 -6.42 3.69 9.66
N GLU A 91 -7.68 4.07 9.60
CA GLU A 91 -8.12 5.13 8.70
C GLU A 91 -7.73 6.50 9.25
N ILE A 92 -7.15 7.34 8.39
CA ILE A 92 -6.90 8.74 8.69
C ILE A 92 -8.13 9.57 8.32
N GLY A 93 -8.62 9.39 7.09
CA GLY A 93 -9.75 10.16 6.62
C GLY A 93 -9.87 10.21 5.10
N LEU A 94 -10.83 11.03 4.66
CA LEU A 94 -11.16 11.21 3.26
C LEU A 94 -10.28 12.30 2.63
N ASN A 95 -9.68 11.97 1.50
CA ASN A 95 -8.97 12.91 0.63
C ASN A 95 -9.80 13.12 -0.63
N LYS A 96 -10.44 14.27 -0.73
CA LYS A 96 -11.28 14.58 -1.89
C LYS A 96 -10.43 14.92 -3.10
N GLN A 97 -10.83 14.41 -4.28
CA GLN A 97 -10.18 14.69 -5.55
C GLN A 97 -8.66 14.53 -5.45
N TYR A 98 -8.26 13.39 -4.90
CA TYR A 98 -6.88 13.16 -4.48
C TYR A 98 -5.97 12.77 -5.64
N LEU A 99 -6.44 11.86 -6.49
CA LEU A 99 -5.68 11.38 -7.64
C LEU A 99 -6.52 11.44 -8.91
N TYR A 100 -5.85 11.72 -10.03
CA TYR A 100 -6.46 11.75 -11.35
C TYR A 100 -6.39 10.33 -11.94
N ILE A 101 -7.52 9.66 -12.01
CA ILE A 101 -7.59 8.26 -12.44
C ILE A 101 -8.71 8.10 -13.47
N ASN A 102 -8.38 7.49 -14.61
CA ASN A 102 -9.35 7.19 -15.66
C ASN A 102 -10.14 8.42 -16.09
N GLY A 103 -9.46 9.54 -16.28
CA GLY A 103 -10.04 10.76 -16.82
C GLY A 103 -10.78 11.63 -15.81
N LYS A 104 -10.68 11.35 -14.52
CA LYS A 104 -11.32 12.18 -13.50
C LYS A 104 -10.55 12.18 -12.19
N TRP A 105 -10.73 13.25 -11.43
CA TRP A 105 -10.22 13.33 -10.06
C TRP A 105 -11.10 12.46 -9.16
N SER A 106 -10.46 11.62 -8.37
CA SER A 106 -11.17 10.61 -7.57
C SER A 106 -10.85 10.75 -6.10
N ASP A 107 -11.89 10.58 -5.28
CA ASP A 107 -11.76 10.59 -3.83
C ASP A 107 -11.11 9.31 -3.34
N HIS A 108 -10.26 9.44 -2.33
CA HIS A 108 -9.57 8.32 -1.71
C HIS A 108 -9.72 8.38 -0.21
N ILE A 109 -9.61 7.22 0.43
CA ILE A 109 -9.46 7.13 1.87
C ILE A 109 -8.02 6.76 2.16
N THR A 110 -7.38 7.50 3.06
CA THR A 110 -6.00 7.26 3.46
C THR A 110 -5.95 6.50 4.78
N PHE A 111 -5.09 5.50 4.80
CA PHE A 111 -4.83 4.66 5.96
C PHE A 111 -3.38 4.79 6.35
N TYR A 112 -3.06 4.48 7.58
CA TYR A 112 -1.68 4.44 8.07
C TYR A 112 -1.44 3.26 8.99
N LYS A 113 -0.18 2.89 9.13
CA LYS A 113 0.25 1.91 10.11
C LYS A 113 1.58 2.32 10.70
N ILE A 114 1.67 2.28 12.02
CA ILE A 114 2.94 2.44 12.73
C ILE A 114 3.64 1.08 12.75
N LEU A 115 4.88 1.07 12.34
CA LEU A 115 5.66 -0.16 12.19
C LEU A 115 6.44 -0.54 13.45
#